data_634025168b88195db4e0ddd749ba0b1b
#
_entry.id   634025168b88195db4e0ddd749ba0b1b
#
_cell.length_a   1.000
_cell.length_b   1.000
_cell.length_c   1.000
_cell.angle_alpha   90.00
_cell.angle_beta   90.00
_cell.angle_gamma   90.00
#
_symmetry.space_group_name_H-M   'P 1'
#
loop_
_entity.id
_entity.type
_entity.pdbx_description
1 polymer ?
#
loop_
_entity_poly.entity_id
_entity_poly.type
_entity_poly.pdbx_seq_one_letter_code
_entity_poly.pdbx_strand_id
1 'polypeptide(L)'
;MTEADTHRYECIAQTDAAYAMKGTNMTLESLTKIRHESSRAVNAENPTGEPGKGGIAASELGPSRKGSPCLRNIPVGATATLADITGPGCIRHIWITVDEKTTDADCFVLRDLVLRFYWDDEEEPSVECPLGDFFCCGFGRACLVNSMP
;
A
#
# COMPACT_ATOMS: atom_id res chain seq x y z
N MET A 1 3.81 -36.84 -0.10
CA MET A 1 2.94 -35.67 -0.07
C MET A 1 3.79 -34.56 0.52
N THR A 2 4.44 -33.80 -0.32
CA THR A 2 5.24 -32.63 0.07
C THR A 2 4.26 -31.46 0.21
N GLU A 3 4.21 -30.89 1.44
CA GLU A 3 3.52 -29.63 1.69
C GLU A 3 4.04 -28.59 0.71
N ALA A 4 3.13 -28.04 -0.08
CA ALA A 4 3.42 -26.89 -0.89
C ALA A 4 3.65 -25.71 0.07
N ASP A 5 4.89 -25.27 0.18
CA ASP A 5 5.30 -24.09 0.91
C ASP A 5 4.63 -22.88 0.23
N THR A 6 3.50 -22.48 0.77
CA THR A 6 2.76 -21.30 0.28
C THR A 6 3.55 -20.08 0.71
N HIS A 7 4.32 -19.52 -0.21
CA HIS A 7 5.07 -18.27 -0.01
C HIS A 7 4.08 -17.12 0.07
N ARG A 8 3.77 -16.65 1.28
CA ARG A 8 2.95 -15.45 1.50
C ARG A 8 3.80 -14.33 2.08
N TYR A 9 3.69 -13.16 1.49
CA TYR A 9 4.24 -11.91 2.00
C TYR A 9 3.09 -11.03 2.48
N GLU A 10 3.22 -10.37 3.61
CA GLU A 10 2.19 -9.51 4.16
C GLU A 10 2.61 -8.05 4.09
N CYS A 11 1.72 -7.21 3.58
CA CYS A 11 1.88 -5.77 3.61
C CYS A 11 0.74 -5.18 4.44
N ILE A 12 1.05 -4.48 5.52
CA ILE A 12 0.07 -3.90 6.43
C ILE A 12 0.01 -2.39 6.26
N ALA A 13 -1.20 -1.86 6.12
CA ALA A 13 -1.50 -0.45 6.35
C ALA A 13 -2.36 -0.35 7.60
N GLN A 14 -1.85 0.31 8.64
CA GLN A 14 -2.54 0.52 9.92
C GLN A 14 -2.88 2.00 10.10
N THR A 15 -4.09 2.29 10.55
CA THR A 15 -4.52 3.65 10.87
C THR A 15 -5.30 3.66 12.17
N ASP A 16 -4.87 4.48 13.12
CA ASP A 16 -5.63 4.80 14.33
C ASP A 16 -6.51 6.02 14.04
N ALA A 17 -7.78 5.82 13.72
CA ALA A 17 -8.67 6.92 13.43
C ALA A 17 -10.04 6.79 14.07
N ALA A 18 -10.18 7.27 15.28
CA ALA A 18 -11.47 7.46 15.94
C ALA A 18 -12.13 8.80 15.51
N TYR A 19 -12.42 9.00 14.24
CA TYR A 19 -13.29 10.08 13.78
C TYR A 19 -13.96 9.72 12.45
N ALA A 20 -15.26 9.45 12.52
CA ALA A 20 -16.09 9.25 11.33
C ALA A 20 -16.10 10.56 10.50
N MET A 21 -15.26 10.63 9.51
CA MET A 21 -15.44 11.62 8.46
C MET A 21 -16.75 11.30 7.75
N LYS A 22 -17.75 12.17 7.87
CA LYS A 22 -18.91 12.18 6.98
C LYS A 22 -18.40 12.09 5.56
N GLY A 23 -18.73 10.98 4.88
CA GLY A 23 -18.25 10.66 3.55
C GLY A 23 -18.38 11.85 2.60
N THR A 24 -17.27 12.48 2.30
CA THR A 24 -17.22 13.49 1.24
C THR A 24 -16.97 12.73 -0.04
N ASN A 25 -18.05 12.45 -0.77
CA ASN A 25 -17.94 11.98 -2.15
C ASN A 25 -16.94 12.86 -2.90
N MET A 26 -15.90 12.27 -3.44
CA MET A 26 -14.96 12.93 -4.33
C MET A 26 -15.65 13.17 -5.69
N THR A 27 -16.53 14.14 -5.74
CA THR A 27 -17.11 14.61 -7.00
C THR A 27 -16.27 15.74 -7.58
N LEU A 28 -16.36 15.99 -8.87
CA LEU A 28 -15.70 17.14 -9.52
C LEU A 28 -16.03 18.46 -8.79
N GLU A 29 -17.22 18.57 -8.21
CA GLU A 29 -17.63 19.73 -7.39
C GLU A 29 -16.77 19.89 -6.12
N SER A 30 -16.20 18.82 -5.61
CA SER A 30 -15.35 18.86 -4.42
C SER A 30 -13.98 19.49 -4.69
N LEU A 31 -13.52 19.50 -5.95
CA LEU A 31 -12.24 20.08 -6.35
C LEU A 31 -12.20 21.61 -6.20
N THR A 32 -13.35 22.25 -6.22
CA THR A 32 -13.44 23.71 -6.07
C THR A 32 -13.53 24.17 -4.62
N LYS A 33 -13.63 23.25 -3.67
CA LYS A 33 -13.77 23.56 -2.25
C LYS A 33 -12.40 23.68 -1.58
N ILE A 34 -12.11 24.83 -1.00
CA ILE A 34 -10.94 25.01 -0.14
C ILE A 34 -11.17 24.18 1.13
N ARG A 35 -10.24 23.30 1.42
CA ARG A 35 -10.26 22.44 2.60
C ARG A 35 -9.10 22.78 3.52
N HIS A 36 -9.30 22.62 4.82
CA HIS A 36 -8.28 22.84 5.83
C HIS A 36 -7.50 21.54 6.18
N GLU A 37 -7.65 20.51 5.36
CA GLU A 37 -6.98 19.23 5.54
C GLU A 37 -5.50 19.34 5.16
N SER A 38 -4.65 18.68 5.92
CA SER A 38 -3.23 18.55 5.58
C SER A 38 -3.02 17.34 4.67
N SER A 39 -2.35 17.54 3.56
CA SER A 39 -1.89 16.42 2.72
C SER A 39 -0.62 15.80 3.31
N ARG A 40 -0.55 14.47 3.29
CA ARG A 40 0.62 13.69 3.72
C ARG A 40 0.99 12.69 2.65
N ALA A 41 2.29 12.43 2.52
CA ALA A 41 2.82 11.34 1.72
C ALA A 41 3.44 10.29 2.65
N VAL A 42 2.97 9.08 2.50
CA VAL A 42 3.46 7.90 3.22
C VAL A 42 4.28 7.07 2.24
N ASN A 43 5.42 6.57 2.67
CA ASN A 43 6.30 5.74 1.85
C ASN A 43 7.22 4.90 2.75
N ALA A 44 8.08 4.08 2.16
CA ALA A 44 8.94 3.14 2.90
C ALA A 44 9.89 3.77 3.93
N GLU A 45 10.23 5.06 3.80
CA GLU A 45 11.05 5.78 4.80
C GLU A 45 10.21 6.58 5.80
N ASN A 46 8.93 6.76 5.54
CA ASN A 46 8.02 7.57 6.33
C ASN A 46 6.63 6.93 6.42
N PRO A 47 6.51 5.78 7.08
CA PRO A 47 5.24 5.06 7.19
C PRO A 47 4.17 5.83 7.99
N THR A 48 4.57 6.75 8.88
CA THR A 48 3.67 7.58 9.68
C THR A 48 3.18 8.85 8.97
N GLY A 49 3.75 9.17 7.82
CA GLY A 49 3.39 10.38 7.08
C GLY A 49 3.80 11.69 7.79
N GLU A 50 4.84 11.68 8.63
CA GLU A 50 5.30 12.88 9.32
C GLU A 50 5.80 13.96 8.34
N PRO A 51 5.53 15.26 8.61
CA PRO A 51 6.03 16.35 7.80
C PRO A 51 7.57 16.38 7.73
N GLY A 52 8.09 16.48 6.51
CA GLY A 52 9.53 16.60 6.28
C GLY A 52 10.33 15.31 6.46
N LYS A 53 9.67 14.16 6.65
CA LYS A 53 10.33 12.86 6.82
C LYS A 53 10.36 12.02 5.53
N GLY A 54 9.65 12.41 4.50
CA GLY A 54 9.69 11.73 3.20
C GLY A 54 10.66 12.41 2.24
N GLY A 55 11.17 11.63 1.28
CA GLY A 55 12.05 12.13 0.23
C GLY A 55 13.50 12.38 0.66
N ILE A 56 13.94 11.76 1.74
CA ILE A 56 15.28 11.94 2.32
C ILE A 56 16.24 10.84 1.88
N ALA A 57 15.72 9.62 1.68
CA ALA A 57 16.54 8.47 1.33
C ALA A 57 17.30 8.72 0.03
N ALA A 58 18.59 8.39 0.06
CA ALA A 58 19.47 8.48 -1.10
C ALA A 58 19.41 7.17 -1.91
N SER A 59 19.55 7.29 -3.21
CA SER A 59 19.79 6.19 -4.15
C SER A 59 20.99 6.53 -5.04
N GLU A 60 21.39 5.61 -5.89
CA GLU A 60 22.43 5.89 -6.91
C GLU A 60 22.08 7.07 -7.83
N LEU A 61 20.79 7.36 -7.97
CA LEU A 61 20.30 8.50 -8.76
C LEU A 61 20.05 9.76 -7.90
N GLY A 62 20.39 9.72 -6.60
CA GLY A 62 20.20 10.81 -5.64
C GLY A 62 18.94 10.65 -4.76
N PRO A 63 18.73 11.55 -3.79
CA PRO A 63 17.59 11.52 -2.89
C PRO A 63 16.26 11.51 -3.64
N SER A 64 15.28 10.74 -3.13
CA SER A 64 13.92 10.61 -3.69
C SER A 64 13.85 10.25 -5.18
N ARG A 65 14.90 9.67 -5.71
CA ARG A 65 14.89 9.16 -7.08
C ARG A 65 14.31 7.75 -7.12
N LYS A 66 13.98 7.28 -8.33
CA LYS A 66 13.46 5.95 -8.57
C LYS A 66 14.33 4.88 -7.90
N GLY A 67 13.70 3.94 -7.19
CA GLY A 67 14.35 2.88 -6.42
C GLY A 67 14.72 3.27 -5.00
N SER A 68 14.37 4.50 -4.56
CA SER A 68 14.54 4.97 -3.20
C SER A 68 13.45 5.99 -2.84
N PRO A 69 12.78 5.88 -1.67
CA PRO A 69 12.84 4.72 -0.76
C PRO A 69 12.06 3.51 -1.30
N CYS A 70 12.42 2.30 -0.88
CA CYS A 70 11.65 1.09 -1.20
C CYS A 70 11.88 0.00 -0.14
N LEU A 71 10.93 -0.87 0.03
CA LEU A 71 11.08 -2.11 0.80
C LEU A 71 11.82 -3.13 -0.05
N ARG A 72 12.85 -3.75 0.51
CA ARG A 72 13.68 -4.72 -0.21
C ARG A 72 13.75 -6.04 0.56
N ASN A 73 13.82 -7.12 -0.19
CA ASN A 73 14.09 -8.45 0.35
C ASN A 73 13.19 -8.83 1.53
N ILE A 74 11.88 -8.59 1.40
CA ILE A 74 10.90 -9.02 2.40
C ILE A 74 10.97 -10.55 2.45
N PRO A 75 11.31 -11.15 3.60
CA PRO A 75 11.35 -12.60 3.71
C PRO A 75 9.95 -13.22 3.56
N VAL A 76 9.90 -14.48 3.12
CA VAL A 76 8.66 -15.24 3.12
C VAL A 76 8.08 -15.34 4.53
N GLY A 77 6.77 -15.10 4.67
CA GLY A 77 6.09 -15.08 5.95
C GLY A 77 6.35 -13.84 6.81
N ALA A 78 7.15 -12.89 6.33
CA ALA A 78 7.36 -11.63 7.03
C ALA A 78 6.29 -10.61 6.67
N THR A 79 6.01 -9.73 7.61
CA THR A 79 5.11 -8.59 7.46
C THR A 79 5.91 -7.29 7.32
N ALA A 80 5.53 -6.46 6.36
CA ALA A 80 6.10 -5.13 6.17
C ALA A 80 5.01 -4.07 6.33
N THR A 81 5.21 -3.12 7.23
CA THR A 81 4.30 -2.00 7.42
C THR A 81 4.47 -0.99 6.29
N LEU A 82 3.41 -0.75 5.51
CA LEU A 82 3.39 0.25 4.46
C LEU A 82 3.00 1.62 5.00
N ALA A 83 2.03 1.65 5.91
CA ALA A 83 1.51 2.86 6.53
C ALA A 83 1.12 2.57 7.98
N ASP A 84 1.47 3.52 8.87
CA ASP A 84 1.09 3.52 10.29
C ASP A 84 0.70 4.97 10.62
N ILE A 85 -0.59 5.27 10.50
CA ILE A 85 -1.09 6.65 10.51
C ILE A 85 -1.99 6.82 11.72
N THR A 86 -1.60 7.73 12.61
CA THR A 86 -2.40 8.09 13.78
C THR A 86 -3.33 9.27 13.49
N GLY A 87 -4.57 9.18 13.97
CA GLY A 87 -5.58 10.22 13.87
C GLY A 87 -6.48 10.09 12.62
N PRO A 88 -7.50 10.96 12.52
CA PRO A 88 -8.47 10.89 11.44
C PRO A 88 -7.85 11.22 10.10
N GLY A 89 -8.14 10.39 9.10
CA GLY A 89 -7.56 10.58 7.78
C GLY A 89 -8.36 9.90 6.67
N CYS A 90 -7.91 10.12 5.44
CA CYS A 90 -8.43 9.44 4.27
C CYS A 90 -7.28 9.11 3.32
N ILE A 91 -7.10 7.86 3.00
CA ILE A 91 -6.19 7.43 1.95
C ILE A 91 -6.86 7.73 0.61
N ARG A 92 -6.29 8.66 -0.15
CA ARG A 92 -6.86 9.10 -1.43
C ARG A 92 -6.18 8.51 -2.64
N HIS A 93 -4.97 8.04 -2.46
CA HIS A 93 -4.17 7.48 -3.53
C HIS A 93 -3.23 6.42 -2.97
N ILE A 94 -3.23 5.27 -3.61
CA ILE A 94 -2.26 4.20 -3.36
C ILE A 94 -1.53 3.95 -4.68
N TRP A 95 -0.21 4.10 -4.66
CA TRP A 95 0.64 3.81 -5.79
C TRP A 95 1.75 2.88 -5.35
N ILE A 96 1.80 1.70 -5.94
CA ILE A 96 2.76 0.65 -5.58
C ILE A 96 3.41 0.14 -6.86
N THR A 97 4.73 0.00 -6.82
CA THR A 97 5.46 -0.77 -7.82
C THR A 97 6.06 -1.99 -7.17
N VAL A 98 6.04 -3.09 -7.87
CA VAL A 98 6.60 -4.37 -7.45
C VAL A 98 7.65 -4.79 -8.48
N ASP A 99 8.78 -5.28 -8.01
CA ASP A 99 9.73 -6.00 -8.86
C ASP A 99 9.15 -7.40 -9.10
N GLU A 100 8.33 -7.49 -10.13
CA GLU A 100 7.64 -8.73 -10.46
C GLU A 100 8.60 -9.75 -11.05
N LYS A 101 8.78 -10.85 -10.34
CA LYS A 101 9.59 -11.99 -10.75
C LYS A 101 8.74 -13.23 -10.98
N THR A 102 7.51 -13.03 -11.45
CA THR A 102 6.64 -14.14 -11.83
C THR A 102 7.33 -14.98 -12.90
N THR A 103 7.54 -16.25 -12.59
CA THR A 103 8.10 -17.25 -13.51
C THR A 103 7.05 -18.30 -13.82
N ASP A 104 7.24 -19.04 -14.90
CA ASP A 104 6.34 -20.16 -15.24
C ASP A 104 6.49 -21.36 -14.25
N ALA A 105 7.40 -21.25 -13.29
CA ALA A 105 7.67 -22.23 -12.24
C ALA A 105 7.10 -21.81 -10.88
N ASP A 106 5.81 -21.45 -10.82
CA ASP A 106 4.98 -21.31 -9.62
C ASP A 106 5.28 -20.14 -8.68
N CYS A 107 5.99 -19.10 -9.12
CA CYS A 107 6.15 -17.87 -8.37
C CYS A 107 5.23 -16.77 -8.94
N PHE A 108 4.18 -16.41 -8.24
CA PHE A 108 3.21 -15.38 -8.62
C PHE A 108 3.23 -14.23 -7.61
N VAL A 109 4.24 -13.41 -7.67
CA VAL A 109 4.50 -12.34 -6.70
C VAL A 109 3.25 -11.48 -6.39
N LEU A 110 2.43 -11.19 -7.38
CA LEU A 110 1.20 -10.43 -7.20
C LEU A 110 0.08 -11.22 -6.46
N ARG A 111 0.22 -12.55 -6.37
CA ARG A 111 -0.67 -13.42 -5.58
C ARG A 111 -0.07 -13.76 -4.22
N ASP A 112 1.26 -13.80 -4.12
CA ASP A 112 1.99 -14.15 -2.92
C ASP A 112 2.06 -12.99 -1.93
N LEU A 113 2.03 -11.75 -2.43
CA LEU A 113 1.92 -10.54 -1.61
C LEU A 113 0.47 -10.34 -1.17
N VAL A 114 0.23 -10.36 0.14
CA VAL A 114 -1.08 -10.08 0.72
C VAL A 114 -1.12 -8.66 1.26
N LEU A 115 -2.11 -7.89 0.82
CA LEU A 115 -2.37 -6.53 1.31
C LEU A 115 -3.44 -6.59 2.40
N ARG A 116 -3.17 -5.94 3.54
CA ARG A 116 -4.09 -5.84 4.66
C ARG A 116 -4.27 -4.39 5.07
N PHE A 117 -5.51 -4.04 5.42
CA PHE A 117 -5.85 -2.76 6.04
C PHE A 117 -6.55 -3.02 7.36
N TYR A 118 -6.07 -2.32 8.38
CA TYR A 118 -6.66 -2.28 9.71
C TYR A 118 -7.06 -0.83 10.02
N TRP A 119 -8.25 -0.65 10.57
CA TRP A 119 -8.77 0.66 10.95
C TRP A 119 -9.05 0.65 12.45
N ASP A 120 -8.77 1.78 13.11
CA ASP A 120 -9.23 2.03 14.48
C ASP A 120 -8.93 0.89 15.48
N ASP A 121 -7.69 0.38 15.47
CA ASP A 121 -7.20 -0.71 16.34
C ASP A 121 -7.96 -2.05 16.18
N GLU A 122 -8.55 -2.32 15.03
CA GLU A 122 -9.15 -3.62 14.74
C GLU A 122 -8.12 -4.76 14.88
N GLU A 123 -8.55 -5.87 15.49
CA GLU A 123 -7.74 -7.09 15.57
C GLU A 123 -7.69 -7.84 14.23
N GLU A 124 -8.81 -7.80 13.50
CA GLU A 124 -8.95 -8.45 12.20
C GLU A 124 -8.91 -7.40 11.07
N PRO A 125 -8.29 -7.71 9.94
CA PRO A 125 -8.21 -6.74 8.85
C PRO A 125 -9.57 -6.49 8.19
N SER A 126 -9.93 -5.23 7.98
CA SER A 126 -11.10 -4.85 7.18
C SER A 126 -10.93 -5.14 5.69
N VAL A 127 -9.68 -5.21 5.24
CA VAL A 127 -9.31 -5.63 3.88
C VAL A 127 -8.19 -6.63 3.98
N GLU A 128 -8.37 -7.78 3.33
CA GLU A 128 -7.32 -8.79 3.14
C GLU A 128 -7.49 -9.40 1.76
N CYS A 129 -6.52 -9.17 0.90
CA CYS A 129 -6.51 -9.79 -0.43
C CYS A 129 -5.09 -9.80 -1.03
N PRO A 130 -4.85 -10.66 -2.03
CA PRO A 130 -3.63 -10.57 -2.82
C PRO A 130 -3.47 -9.18 -3.44
N LEU A 131 -2.22 -8.69 -3.46
CA LEU A 131 -1.92 -7.35 -3.98
C LEU A 131 -2.42 -7.16 -5.42
N GLY A 132 -2.25 -8.17 -6.26
CA GLY A 132 -2.74 -8.12 -7.65
C GLY A 132 -4.26 -7.99 -7.72
N ASP A 133 -4.98 -8.72 -6.88
CA ASP A 133 -6.46 -8.69 -6.86
C ASP A 133 -6.96 -7.32 -6.43
N PHE A 134 -6.31 -6.69 -5.44
CA PHE A 134 -6.65 -5.33 -5.01
C PHE A 134 -6.58 -4.32 -6.17
N PHE A 135 -5.61 -4.50 -7.07
CA PHE A 135 -5.42 -3.66 -8.26
C PHE A 135 -6.02 -4.27 -9.55
N CYS A 136 -6.98 -5.19 -9.41
CA CYS A 136 -7.69 -5.86 -10.51
C CYS A 136 -6.81 -6.74 -11.42
N CYS A 137 -5.64 -7.18 -10.95
CA CYS A 137 -4.75 -8.11 -11.63
C CYS A 137 -4.94 -9.55 -11.13
N GLY A 138 -6.18 -10.04 -11.10
CA GLY A 138 -6.59 -11.30 -10.48
C GLY A 138 -5.97 -12.58 -11.07
N PHE A 139 -5.32 -12.50 -12.23
CA PHE A 139 -4.63 -13.64 -12.84
C PHE A 139 -3.16 -13.80 -12.38
N GLY A 140 -2.73 -13.04 -11.36
CA GLY A 140 -1.38 -13.06 -10.83
C GLY A 140 -0.32 -12.47 -11.77
N ARG A 141 -0.73 -11.83 -12.84
CA ARG A 141 0.15 -11.16 -13.81
C ARG A 141 -0.30 -9.73 -14.01
N ALA A 142 0.65 -8.85 -14.28
CA ALA A 142 0.36 -7.47 -14.60
C ALA A 142 -0.54 -7.37 -15.83
N CYS A 143 -1.59 -6.59 -15.72
CA CYS A 143 -2.51 -6.31 -16.82
C CYS A 143 -2.88 -4.82 -16.83
N LEU A 144 -3.25 -4.33 -18.01
CA LEU A 144 -3.75 -2.97 -18.12
C LEU A 144 -5.21 -2.93 -17.66
N VAL A 145 -5.46 -2.22 -16.58
CA VAL A 145 -6.81 -1.95 -16.08
C VAL A 145 -7.04 -0.45 -16.11
N ASN A 146 -8.15 -0.05 -16.68
CA ASN A 146 -8.60 1.33 -16.70
C ASN A 146 -10.08 1.36 -16.34
N SER A 147 -10.37 1.80 -15.13
CA SER A 147 -11.75 1.94 -14.66
C SER A 147 -11.90 3.25 -13.91
N MET A 148 -13.11 3.77 -13.91
CA MET A 148 -13.49 4.82 -12.96
C MET A 148 -14.10 4.18 -11.73
N PRO A 149 -13.72 4.64 -10.52
CA PRO A 149 -14.33 4.20 -9.27
C PRO A 149 -15.77 4.67 -9.15
#